data_fa221f430981f583f0ba0afa5d15cd67
#
_entry.id   fa221f430981f583f0ba0afa5d15cd67
#
_cell.length_a   1.000
_cell.length_b   1.000
_cell.length_c   1.000
_cell.angle_alpha   90.00
_cell.angle_beta   90.00
_cell.angle_gamma   90.00
#
_symmetry.space_group_name_H-M   'P 1'
#
loop_
_entity.id
_entity.type
_entity.pdbx_description
1 polymer ?
#
loop_
_entity_poly.entity_id
_entity_poly.type
_entity_poly.pdbx_seq_one_letter_code
_entity_poly.pdbx_strand_id
1 'polypeptide(L)'
;SVTVFVADDDTYRAYFKAQGVDENHISTPMKRFLVNTSMLENAYVLDLLTNQPSGDNILKGQVMRRTNTQWSVYDSIPAVSVAELPEASVSADYWGGLRGRHQSVYNLIEEGTVPMVHFIWRQMMSKGITKKDFSYLFNGTEFQEEDVYINNVKVREGNVTCQNGYIHIMEGVPEPLPNMAGYLRTNGNTSLFSKLMDR
;
A
#
# COMPACT_ATOMS: atom_id res chain seq x y z
N SER A 1 21.59 -2.89 -6.66
CA SER A 1 21.31 -1.64 -5.91
C SER A 1 19.91 -1.68 -5.36
N VAL A 2 19.71 -1.14 -4.18
CA VAL A 2 18.41 -1.09 -3.51
C VAL A 2 18.20 0.24 -2.82
N THR A 3 16.93 0.57 -2.59
CA THR A 3 16.53 1.68 -1.70
C THR A 3 15.72 1.09 -0.56
N VAL A 4 16.04 1.46 0.66
CA VAL A 4 15.37 0.96 1.86
C VAL A 4 14.75 2.12 2.64
N PHE A 5 13.50 1.95 3.04
CA PHE A 5 12.76 2.86 3.91
C PHE A 5 12.56 2.18 5.27
N VAL A 6 13.20 2.68 6.30
CA VAL A 6 13.27 2.00 7.60
C VAL A 6 13.04 2.97 8.74
N ALA A 7 12.27 2.56 9.75
CA ALA A 7 12.15 3.28 11.01
C ALA A 7 13.24 2.86 12.02
N ASP A 8 13.39 3.59 13.10
CA ASP A 8 14.27 3.19 14.19
C ASP A 8 13.63 2.11 15.09
N ASP A 9 14.43 1.54 15.98
CA ASP A 9 14.02 0.45 16.86
C ASP A 9 12.84 0.81 17.75
N ASP A 10 12.79 2.02 18.29
CA ASP A 10 11.71 2.44 19.19
C ASP A 10 10.39 2.57 18.42
N THR A 11 10.45 3.03 17.18
CA THR A 11 9.31 3.10 16.28
C THR A 11 8.80 1.70 15.93
N TYR A 12 9.68 0.75 15.63
CA TYR A 12 9.28 -0.64 15.39
C TYR A 12 8.70 -1.30 16.64
N ARG A 13 9.27 -1.08 17.83
CA ARG A 13 8.70 -1.59 19.08
C ARG A 13 7.30 -1.05 19.33
N ALA A 14 7.09 0.24 19.13
CA ALA A 14 5.76 0.85 19.24
C ALA A 14 4.77 0.25 18.23
N TYR A 15 5.21 0.04 16.99
CA TYR A 15 4.43 -0.59 15.94
C TYR A 15 4.01 -2.03 16.31
N PHE A 16 4.95 -2.88 16.71
CA PHE A 16 4.65 -4.26 17.11
C PHE A 16 3.72 -4.31 18.31
N LYS A 17 3.94 -3.45 19.30
CA LYS A 17 3.05 -3.33 20.47
C LYS A 17 1.62 -2.95 20.06
N ALA A 18 1.46 -2.00 19.14
CA ALA A 18 0.14 -1.61 18.62
C ALA A 18 -0.56 -2.73 17.85
N GLN A 19 0.21 -3.60 17.18
CA GLN A 19 -0.30 -4.80 16.48
C GLN A 19 -0.52 -6.01 17.40
N GLY A 20 -0.19 -5.89 18.70
CA GLY A 20 -0.26 -7.02 19.64
C GLY A 20 0.77 -8.12 19.36
N VAL A 21 1.89 -7.77 18.73
CA VAL A 21 2.96 -8.70 18.35
C VAL A 21 4.14 -8.56 19.30
N ASP A 22 4.64 -9.69 19.82
CA ASP A 22 5.90 -9.72 20.58
C ASP A 22 7.09 -9.60 19.63
N GLU A 23 7.95 -8.60 19.85
CA GLU A 23 9.13 -8.33 19.00
C GLU A 23 10.11 -9.52 18.92
N ASN A 24 10.14 -10.39 19.92
CA ASN A 24 10.99 -11.57 19.96
C ASN A 24 10.39 -12.76 19.17
N HIS A 25 9.09 -12.72 18.87
CA HIS A 25 8.34 -13.80 18.23
C HIS A 25 7.62 -13.38 16.95
N ILE A 26 8.21 -12.45 16.19
CA ILE A 26 7.65 -12.00 14.92
C ILE A 26 7.63 -13.18 13.92
N SER A 27 6.48 -13.45 13.34
CA SER A 27 6.33 -14.53 12.36
C SER A 27 7.17 -14.29 11.08
N THR A 28 7.64 -15.36 10.47
CA THR A 28 8.42 -15.27 9.23
C THR A 28 7.66 -14.56 8.09
N PRO A 29 6.36 -14.81 7.86
CA PRO A 29 5.60 -14.06 6.87
C PRO A 29 5.59 -12.55 7.14
N MET A 30 5.38 -12.15 8.39
CA MET A 30 5.38 -10.73 8.76
C MET A 30 6.75 -10.07 8.56
N LYS A 31 7.84 -10.77 8.94
CA LYS A 31 9.21 -10.29 8.68
C LYS A 31 9.43 -10.04 7.20
N ARG A 32 9.10 -11.04 6.37
CA ARG A 32 9.24 -10.93 4.90
C ARG A 32 8.38 -9.79 4.34
N PHE A 33 7.15 -9.68 4.79
CA PHE A 33 6.25 -8.63 4.34
C PHE A 33 6.82 -7.25 4.63
N LEU A 34 7.18 -6.95 5.90
CA LEU A 34 7.71 -5.66 6.30
C LEU A 34 9.00 -5.30 5.57
N VAL A 35 9.95 -6.25 5.45
CA VAL A 35 11.21 -6.00 4.76
C VAL A 35 10.97 -5.75 3.26
N ASN A 36 10.23 -6.61 2.59
CA ASN A 36 10.06 -6.51 1.15
C ASN A 36 9.21 -5.30 0.73
N THR A 37 8.22 -4.91 1.53
CA THR A 37 7.41 -3.71 1.26
C THR A 37 8.14 -2.41 1.55
N SER A 38 9.21 -2.47 2.35
CA SER A 38 10.07 -1.32 2.65
C SER A 38 11.23 -1.15 1.66
N MET A 39 11.30 -1.95 0.61
CA MET A 39 12.41 -1.96 -0.34
C MET A 39 11.95 -1.69 -1.77
N LEU A 40 12.74 -0.89 -2.48
CA LEU A 40 12.65 -0.72 -3.93
C LEU A 40 13.90 -1.28 -4.60
N GLU A 41 13.73 -1.87 -5.78
CA GLU A 41 14.84 -2.12 -6.69
C GLU A 41 15.46 -0.81 -7.17
N ASN A 42 16.74 -0.82 -7.38
CA ASN A 42 17.57 0.31 -7.73
C ASN A 42 17.81 1.31 -6.58
N ALA A 43 18.85 2.12 -6.78
CA ALA A 43 19.28 3.13 -5.83
C ALA A 43 18.63 4.48 -6.18
N TYR A 44 17.68 4.92 -5.37
CA TYR A 44 17.01 6.19 -5.54
C TYR A 44 17.35 7.17 -4.42
N VAL A 45 17.88 8.32 -4.77
CA VAL A 45 17.77 9.50 -3.90
C VAL A 45 16.32 9.98 -3.92
N LEU A 46 15.87 10.65 -2.88
CA LEU A 46 14.45 11.04 -2.72
C LEU A 46 13.93 11.82 -3.94
N ASP A 47 14.69 12.77 -4.47
CA ASP A 47 14.27 13.59 -5.60
C ASP A 47 14.08 12.79 -6.91
N LEU A 48 14.69 11.61 -7.03
CA LEU A 48 14.56 10.75 -8.20
C LEU A 48 13.41 9.75 -8.10
N LEU A 49 12.75 9.64 -6.97
CA LEU A 49 11.58 8.75 -6.80
C LEU A 49 10.47 9.07 -7.81
N THR A 50 10.31 10.35 -8.17
CA THR A 50 9.29 10.80 -9.12
C THR A 50 9.64 10.53 -10.58
N ASN A 51 10.86 10.13 -10.89
CA ASN A 51 11.33 9.90 -12.25
C ASN A 51 11.25 8.43 -12.59
N GLN A 52 10.48 8.09 -13.63
CA GLN A 52 10.35 6.71 -14.09
C GLN A 52 10.83 6.59 -15.56
N PRO A 53 11.76 5.68 -15.86
CA PRO A 53 12.13 5.38 -17.24
C PRO A 53 10.92 4.84 -18.01
N SER A 54 10.74 5.33 -19.24
CA SER A 54 9.72 4.86 -20.17
C SER A 54 10.31 4.84 -21.59
N GLY A 55 10.90 3.72 -21.98
CA GLY A 55 11.70 3.65 -23.20
C GLY A 55 12.87 4.62 -23.13
N ASP A 56 13.05 5.43 -24.18
CA ASP A 56 14.11 6.46 -24.28
C ASP A 56 13.78 7.74 -23.49
N ASN A 57 12.61 7.81 -22.86
CA ASN A 57 12.14 8.99 -22.14
C ASN A 57 12.11 8.77 -20.64
N ILE A 58 12.13 9.87 -19.89
CA ILE A 58 11.89 9.87 -18.45
C ILE A 58 10.52 10.50 -18.17
N LEU A 59 9.61 9.71 -17.66
CA LEU A 59 8.36 10.23 -17.11
C LEU A 59 8.64 10.88 -15.77
N LYS A 60 8.24 12.13 -15.62
CA LYS A 60 8.41 12.93 -14.41
C LYS A 60 7.08 13.10 -13.68
N GLY A 61 7.17 13.20 -12.36
CA GLY A 61 5.99 13.46 -11.54
C GLY A 61 5.16 12.23 -11.21
N GLN A 62 5.75 11.05 -11.28
CA GLN A 62 5.13 9.84 -10.77
C GLN A 62 5.05 9.91 -9.24
N VAL A 63 3.97 9.41 -8.67
CA VAL A 63 3.73 9.39 -7.23
C VAL A 63 3.73 7.98 -6.65
N MET A 64 4.15 7.00 -7.44
CA MET A 64 4.11 5.60 -7.06
C MET A 64 5.29 4.82 -7.64
N ARG A 65 5.85 3.92 -6.80
CA ARG A 65 6.81 2.90 -7.20
C ARG A 65 6.28 1.51 -6.84
N ARG A 66 6.71 0.49 -7.56
CA ARG A 66 6.39 -0.89 -7.25
C ARG A 66 7.48 -1.49 -6.36
N THR A 67 7.09 -2.12 -5.27
CA THR A 67 7.97 -2.92 -4.41
C THR A 67 8.16 -4.32 -5.00
N ASN A 68 9.02 -5.12 -4.38
CA ASN A 68 9.25 -6.51 -4.80
C ASN A 68 8.24 -7.51 -4.19
N THR A 69 7.30 -7.01 -3.40
CA THR A 69 6.32 -7.87 -2.74
C THR A 69 5.15 -8.15 -3.67
N GLN A 70 4.89 -9.42 -3.95
CA GLN A 70 3.67 -9.85 -4.63
C GLN A 70 2.46 -9.60 -3.72
N TRP A 71 1.41 -9.11 -4.33
CA TRP A 71 0.14 -8.81 -3.68
C TRP A 71 -0.98 -9.53 -4.44
N SER A 72 -1.79 -10.28 -3.71
CA SER A 72 -2.99 -10.91 -4.26
C SER A 72 -4.16 -10.59 -3.35
N VAL A 73 -5.15 -9.90 -3.88
CA VAL A 73 -6.39 -9.56 -3.16
C VAL A 73 -7.49 -10.49 -3.61
N TYR A 74 -8.06 -11.20 -2.65
CA TYR A 74 -9.19 -12.08 -2.87
C TYR A 74 -10.44 -11.48 -2.25
N ASP A 75 -11.56 -11.54 -2.99
CA ASP A 75 -12.88 -11.36 -2.43
C ASP A 75 -13.47 -12.72 -2.08
N SER A 76 -14.18 -12.80 -0.95
CA SER A 76 -14.84 -14.03 -0.55
C SER A 76 -16.35 -13.87 -0.65
N ILE A 77 -17.00 -14.73 -1.41
CA ILE A 77 -18.46 -14.86 -1.43
C ILE A 77 -18.83 -15.92 -0.40
N PRO A 78 -19.55 -15.55 0.70
CA PRO A 78 -19.95 -16.51 1.72
C PRO A 78 -20.78 -17.65 1.14
N ALA A 79 -20.69 -18.83 1.73
CA ALA A 79 -21.44 -20.01 1.29
C ALA A 79 -22.97 -19.77 1.20
N VAL A 80 -23.52 -18.98 2.13
CA VAL A 80 -24.95 -18.58 2.11
C VAL A 80 -25.26 -17.77 0.86
N SER A 81 -24.46 -16.76 0.53
CA SER A 81 -24.64 -15.94 -0.67
C SER A 81 -24.48 -16.75 -1.95
N VAL A 82 -23.59 -17.73 -1.98
CA VAL A 82 -23.45 -18.67 -3.11
C VAL A 82 -24.71 -19.48 -3.29
N ALA A 83 -25.35 -19.93 -2.21
CA ALA A 83 -26.61 -20.69 -2.28
C ALA A 83 -27.78 -19.86 -2.83
N GLU A 84 -27.77 -18.55 -2.65
CA GLU A 84 -28.80 -17.60 -3.09
C GLU A 84 -28.60 -17.07 -4.52
N LEU A 85 -27.51 -17.45 -5.20
CA LEU A 85 -27.25 -17.01 -6.57
C LEU A 85 -28.35 -17.45 -7.54
N PRO A 86 -28.77 -16.57 -8.48
CA PRO A 86 -29.83 -16.88 -9.43
C PRO A 86 -29.50 -18.11 -10.30
N GLU A 87 -30.50 -18.96 -10.52
CA GLU A 87 -30.34 -20.15 -11.36
C GLU A 87 -30.17 -19.82 -12.85
N ALA A 88 -30.70 -18.68 -13.28
CA ALA A 88 -30.73 -18.24 -14.68
C ALA A 88 -29.52 -17.39 -15.10
N SER A 89 -28.34 -17.56 -14.50
CA SER A 89 -27.13 -16.83 -14.94
C SER A 89 -26.53 -17.47 -16.19
N VAL A 90 -25.79 -16.68 -16.96
CA VAL A 90 -25.04 -17.15 -18.15
C VAL A 90 -24.01 -18.25 -17.79
N SER A 91 -23.69 -18.40 -16.52
CA SER A 91 -22.76 -19.38 -15.97
C SER A 91 -23.47 -20.37 -15.03
N ALA A 92 -24.72 -20.73 -15.32
CA ALA A 92 -25.55 -21.58 -14.44
C ALA A 92 -24.88 -22.91 -14.05
N ASP A 93 -24.18 -23.55 -14.98
CA ASP A 93 -23.46 -24.80 -14.71
C ASP A 93 -22.33 -24.62 -13.71
N TYR A 94 -21.54 -23.55 -13.87
CA TYR A 94 -20.46 -23.20 -12.95
C TYR A 94 -20.98 -22.90 -11.53
N TRP A 95 -21.97 -22.02 -11.43
CA TRP A 95 -22.59 -21.65 -10.16
C TRP A 95 -23.38 -22.78 -9.52
N GLY A 96 -24.03 -23.61 -10.32
CA GLY A 96 -24.73 -24.83 -9.83
C GLY A 96 -23.79 -25.81 -9.15
N GLY A 97 -22.60 -26.02 -9.71
CA GLY A 97 -21.54 -26.81 -9.11
C GLY A 97 -21.02 -26.25 -7.78
N LEU A 98 -20.94 -24.94 -7.65
CA LEU A 98 -20.49 -24.27 -6.41
C LEU A 98 -21.56 -24.31 -5.30
N ARG A 99 -22.84 -24.15 -5.64
CA ARG A 99 -23.94 -24.25 -4.67
C ARG A 99 -23.94 -25.60 -3.95
N GLY A 100 -23.71 -26.69 -4.68
CA GLY A 100 -23.67 -28.03 -4.09
C GLY A 100 -22.52 -28.27 -3.12
N ARG A 101 -21.51 -27.45 -3.12
CA ARG A 101 -20.31 -27.59 -2.25
C ARG A 101 -20.50 -26.99 -0.87
N HIS A 102 -21.45 -26.10 -0.65
CA HIS A 102 -21.66 -25.35 0.60
C HIS A 102 -20.37 -24.67 1.13
N GLN A 103 -19.57 -24.15 0.24
CA GLN A 103 -18.30 -23.51 0.55
C GLN A 103 -18.28 -22.07 0.06
N SER A 104 -17.52 -21.22 0.76
CA SER A 104 -17.23 -19.88 0.29
C SER A 104 -16.38 -19.94 -0.99
N VAL A 105 -16.64 -19.02 -1.91
CA VAL A 105 -15.89 -18.88 -3.15
C VAL A 105 -14.94 -17.72 -3.01
N TYR A 106 -13.69 -17.90 -3.41
CA TYR A 106 -12.67 -16.87 -3.42
C TYR A 106 -12.38 -16.45 -4.85
N ASN A 107 -12.63 -15.19 -5.14
CA ASN A 107 -12.29 -14.58 -6.42
C ASN A 107 -11.04 -13.73 -6.28
N LEU A 108 -10.05 -13.97 -7.14
CA LEU A 108 -8.90 -13.07 -7.26
C LEU A 108 -9.37 -11.77 -7.93
N ILE A 109 -9.29 -10.65 -7.19
CA ILE A 109 -9.69 -9.33 -7.67
C ILE A 109 -8.49 -8.59 -8.23
N GLU A 110 -7.37 -8.67 -7.54
CA GLU A 110 -6.15 -7.93 -7.87
C GLU A 110 -4.93 -8.81 -7.65
N GLU A 111 -4.06 -8.82 -8.63
CA GLU A 111 -2.74 -9.43 -8.54
C GLU A 111 -1.69 -8.46 -9.07
N GLY A 112 -0.59 -8.34 -8.37
CA GLY A 112 0.49 -7.47 -8.77
C GLY A 112 1.52 -7.25 -7.68
N THR A 113 2.39 -6.29 -7.89
CA THR A 113 3.34 -5.87 -6.87
C THR A 113 2.77 -4.77 -6.01
N VAL A 114 3.05 -4.84 -4.70
CA VAL A 114 2.59 -3.82 -3.75
C VAL A 114 3.11 -2.45 -4.16
N PRO A 115 2.24 -1.44 -4.32
CA PRO A 115 2.67 -0.09 -4.61
C PRO A 115 3.18 0.62 -3.36
N MET A 116 4.21 1.43 -3.55
CA MET A 116 4.70 2.41 -2.58
C MET A 116 4.36 3.79 -3.12
N VAL A 117 3.49 4.50 -2.42
CA VAL A 117 3.07 5.85 -2.79
C VAL A 117 4.01 6.86 -2.15
N HIS A 118 4.46 7.84 -2.90
CA HIS A 118 5.37 8.88 -2.39
C HIS A 118 4.93 10.27 -2.82
N PHE A 119 5.06 11.22 -1.90
CA PHE A 119 4.82 12.63 -2.15
C PHE A 119 6.06 13.42 -1.76
N ILE A 120 6.60 14.17 -2.72
CA ILE A 120 7.79 14.99 -2.56
C ILE A 120 7.38 16.45 -2.72
N TRP A 121 7.56 17.25 -1.69
CA TRP A 121 7.21 18.67 -1.68
C TRP A 121 7.65 19.42 -2.95
N ARG A 122 8.95 19.38 -3.25
CA ARG A 122 9.50 20.08 -4.42
C ARG A 122 8.81 19.69 -5.73
N GLN A 123 8.52 18.40 -5.89
CA GLN A 123 7.86 17.90 -7.10
C GLN A 123 6.42 18.41 -7.20
N MET A 124 5.69 18.37 -6.11
CA MET A 124 4.29 18.81 -6.06
C MET A 124 4.20 20.32 -6.32
N MET A 125 5.05 21.12 -5.69
CA MET A 125 5.12 22.57 -5.92
C MET A 125 5.47 22.91 -7.37
N SER A 126 6.35 22.15 -8.00
CA SER A 126 6.67 22.32 -9.43
C SER A 126 5.50 22.06 -10.37
N LYS A 127 4.46 21.39 -9.89
CA LYS A 127 3.19 21.14 -10.59
C LYS A 127 2.08 22.13 -10.23
N GLY A 128 2.40 23.16 -9.44
CA GLY A 128 1.44 24.18 -9.03
C GLY A 128 0.54 23.78 -7.85
N ILE A 129 0.84 22.67 -7.18
CA ILE A 129 0.13 22.23 -5.98
C ILE A 129 0.60 23.09 -4.81
N THR A 130 -0.34 23.75 -4.11
CA THR A 130 -0.05 24.69 -3.03
C THR A 130 -0.05 24.00 -1.66
N LYS A 131 0.44 24.68 -0.62
CA LYS A 131 0.32 24.24 0.78
C LYS A 131 -1.13 23.95 1.17
N LYS A 132 -2.06 24.74 0.67
CA LYS A 132 -3.49 24.55 0.93
C LYS A 132 -4.02 23.25 0.32
N ASP A 133 -3.60 22.92 -0.90
CA ASP A 133 -4.00 21.69 -1.56
C ASP A 133 -3.46 20.47 -0.79
N PHE A 134 -2.24 20.56 -0.27
CA PHE A 134 -1.67 19.53 0.59
C PHE A 134 -2.47 19.30 1.86
N SER A 135 -2.97 20.35 2.50
CA SER A 135 -3.76 20.20 3.71
C SER A 135 -5.05 19.40 3.46
N TYR A 136 -5.61 19.49 2.25
CA TYR A 136 -6.74 18.63 1.85
C TYR A 136 -6.34 17.18 1.63
N LEU A 137 -5.20 16.94 0.97
CA LEU A 137 -4.71 15.58 0.69
C LEU A 137 -4.29 14.83 1.96
N PHE A 138 -3.78 15.54 2.95
CA PHE A 138 -3.21 14.96 4.18
C PHE A 138 -3.99 15.35 5.45
N ASN A 139 -5.30 15.59 5.31
CA ASN A 139 -6.22 15.72 6.43
C ASN A 139 -5.84 16.81 7.44
N GLY A 140 -5.39 17.98 6.94
CA GLY A 140 -4.98 19.12 7.74
C GLY A 140 -3.52 19.12 8.19
N THR A 141 -2.73 18.13 7.82
CA THR A 141 -1.29 18.11 8.12
C THR A 141 -0.58 19.21 7.33
N GLU A 142 0.18 20.06 8.03
CA GLU A 142 1.01 21.07 7.39
C GLU A 142 2.26 20.42 6.79
N PHE A 143 2.43 20.59 5.48
CA PHE A 143 3.66 20.25 4.79
C PHE A 143 4.69 21.36 4.94
N GLN A 144 5.89 21.00 5.33
CA GLN A 144 7.05 21.89 5.33
C GLN A 144 7.82 21.76 4.03
N GLU A 145 8.64 22.79 3.70
CA GLU A 145 9.56 22.70 2.57
C GLU A 145 10.48 21.49 2.77
N GLU A 146 10.70 20.75 1.67
CA GLU A 146 11.53 19.55 1.61
C GLU A 146 10.91 18.29 2.24
N ASP A 147 9.71 18.35 2.78
CA ASP A 147 9.05 17.15 3.29
C ASP A 147 8.83 16.10 2.18
N VAL A 148 9.11 14.86 2.56
CA VAL A 148 8.84 13.67 1.75
C VAL A 148 8.03 12.68 2.58
N TYR A 149 6.97 12.16 1.98
CA TYR A 149 6.11 11.15 2.59
C TYR A 149 6.12 9.88 1.75
N ILE A 150 6.25 8.74 2.42
CA ILE A 150 6.17 7.40 1.84
C ILE A 150 5.03 6.67 2.53
N ASN A 151 4.02 6.21 1.78
CA ASN A 151 2.81 5.59 2.32
C ASN A 151 2.22 6.39 3.51
N ASN A 152 2.14 7.72 3.37
CA ASN A 152 1.67 8.66 4.40
C ASN A 152 2.58 8.80 5.65
N VAL A 153 3.76 8.19 5.64
CA VAL A 153 4.76 8.34 6.71
C VAL A 153 5.86 9.29 6.26
N LYS A 154 6.22 10.25 7.11
CA LYS A 154 7.25 11.24 6.82
C LYS A 154 8.65 10.62 6.86
N VAL A 155 9.50 11.02 5.90
CA VAL A 155 10.93 10.75 5.96
C VAL A 155 11.58 11.71 6.94
N ARG A 156 12.27 11.17 7.95
CA ARG A 156 13.01 11.95 8.96
C ARG A 156 14.41 12.34 8.46
N GLU A 157 15.10 11.38 7.84
CA GLU A 157 16.44 11.56 7.29
C GLU A 157 16.54 10.82 5.96
N GLY A 158 16.87 11.56 4.91
CA GLY A 158 16.93 10.99 3.57
C GLY A 158 18.35 10.85 3.03
N ASN A 159 18.49 10.03 1.99
CA ASN A 159 19.71 9.93 1.16
C ASN A 159 20.96 9.46 1.93
N VAL A 160 20.81 8.63 2.96
CA VAL A 160 21.93 7.98 3.62
C VAL A 160 22.60 7.03 2.62
N THR A 161 23.81 7.38 2.19
CA THR A 161 24.51 6.68 1.12
C THR A 161 25.18 5.41 1.63
N CYS A 162 24.90 4.29 0.97
CA CYS A 162 25.50 3.00 1.20
C CYS A 162 26.23 2.51 -0.07
N GLN A 163 27.11 1.54 0.07
CA GLN A 163 27.85 0.97 -1.06
C GLN A 163 26.91 0.42 -2.17
N ASN A 164 25.76 -0.09 -1.81
CA ASN A 164 24.81 -0.76 -2.70
C ASN A 164 23.48 -0.04 -2.87
N GLY A 165 23.34 1.20 -2.38
CA GLY A 165 22.09 1.96 -2.51
C GLY A 165 21.92 3.06 -1.49
N TYR A 166 20.67 3.35 -1.17
CA TYR A 166 20.30 4.40 -0.22
C TYR A 166 19.38 3.87 0.89
N ILE A 167 19.54 4.45 2.07
CA ILE A 167 18.61 4.28 3.18
C ILE A 167 17.91 5.61 3.44
N HIS A 168 16.62 5.54 3.69
CA HIS A 168 15.80 6.65 4.12
C HIS A 168 15.15 6.29 5.45
N ILE A 169 15.43 7.10 6.48
CA ILE A 169 14.94 6.86 7.84
C ILE A 169 13.59 7.54 8.00
N MET A 170 12.60 6.76 8.44
CA MET A 170 11.21 7.14 8.55
C MET A 170 10.81 7.52 9.97
N GLU A 171 9.81 8.38 10.11
CA GLU A 171 9.19 8.70 11.42
C GLU A 171 8.21 7.61 11.90
N GLY A 172 7.84 6.69 11.03
CA GLY A 172 6.95 5.55 11.31
C GLY A 172 7.26 4.37 10.40
N VAL A 173 6.58 3.26 10.60
CA VAL A 173 6.68 2.09 9.70
C VAL A 173 5.85 2.36 8.45
N PRO A 174 6.45 2.38 7.24
CA PRO A 174 5.74 2.71 6.00
C PRO A 174 4.94 1.50 5.47
N GLU A 175 3.89 1.12 6.18
CA GLU A 175 3.00 0.04 5.74
C GLU A 175 2.38 0.34 4.37
N PRO A 176 2.13 -0.68 3.54
CA PRO A 176 1.38 -0.53 2.32
C PRO A 176 0.00 0.06 2.59
N LEU A 177 -0.41 1.00 1.75
CA LEU A 177 -1.75 1.55 1.82
C LEU A 177 -2.79 0.49 1.40
N PRO A 178 -3.95 0.41 2.06
CA PRO A 178 -5.02 -0.47 1.62
C PRO A 178 -5.53 -0.05 0.23
N ASN A 179 -6.06 -0.98 -0.53
CA ASN A 179 -6.83 -0.63 -1.71
C ASN A 179 -8.16 0.04 -1.30
N MET A 180 -8.85 0.67 -2.26
CA MET A 180 -10.08 1.41 -1.98
C MET A 180 -11.16 0.54 -1.33
N ALA A 181 -11.34 -0.69 -1.79
CA ALA A 181 -12.33 -1.60 -1.21
C ALA A 181 -11.99 -1.96 0.25
N GLY A 182 -10.72 -2.27 0.52
CA GLY A 182 -10.23 -2.51 1.88
C GLY A 182 -10.42 -1.31 2.80
N TYR A 183 -10.10 -0.11 2.32
CA TYR A 183 -10.32 1.12 3.08
C TYR A 183 -11.79 1.34 3.42
N LEU A 184 -12.69 1.20 2.44
CA LEU A 184 -14.12 1.39 2.64
C LEU A 184 -14.72 0.35 3.62
N ARG A 185 -14.21 -0.88 3.62
CA ARG A 185 -14.66 -1.93 4.54
C ARG A 185 -14.21 -1.70 5.99
N THR A 186 -13.05 -1.11 6.17
CA THR A 186 -12.48 -0.88 7.52
C THR A 186 -12.88 0.46 8.13
N ASN A 187 -13.34 1.41 7.33
CA ASN A 187 -13.74 2.73 7.78
C ASN A 187 -15.21 2.71 8.25
N GLY A 188 -15.44 2.93 9.54
CA GLY A 188 -16.79 2.93 10.14
C GLY A 188 -17.76 3.93 9.53
N ASN A 189 -17.27 5.05 8.96
CA ASN A 189 -18.09 6.07 8.33
C ASN A 189 -18.57 5.70 6.91
N THR A 190 -18.05 4.63 6.34
CA THR A 190 -18.39 4.15 4.98
C THR A 190 -19.09 2.79 4.97
N SER A 191 -19.57 2.33 6.12
CA SER A 191 -20.17 1.00 6.30
C SER A 191 -21.38 0.74 5.41
N LEU A 192 -22.23 1.76 5.17
CA LEU A 192 -23.36 1.61 4.26
C LEU A 192 -22.93 1.45 2.82
N PHE A 193 -21.93 2.23 2.38
CA PHE A 193 -21.39 2.12 1.03
C PHE A 193 -20.68 0.77 0.85
N SER A 194 -19.94 0.31 1.85
CA SER A 194 -19.30 -1.01 1.83
C SER A 194 -20.33 -2.12 1.62
N LYS A 195 -21.47 -2.10 2.32
CA LYS A 195 -22.58 -3.07 2.13
C LYS A 195 -23.19 -3.05 0.74
N LEU A 196 -23.16 -1.90 0.03
CA LEU A 196 -23.62 -1.84 -1.36
C LEU A 196 -22.62 -2.48 -2.33
N MET A 197 -21.35 -2.55 -1.96
CA MET A 197 -20.32 -3.23 -2.75
C MET A 197 -20.29 -4.75 -2.51
N ASP A 198 -20.72 -5.19 -1.35
CA ASP A 198 -20.79 -6.62 -1.02
C ASP A 198 -22.03 -7.23 -1.72
N ARG A 199 -21.80 -8.31 -2.44
CA ARG A 199 -22.84 -9.03 -3.18
C ARG A 199 -23.48 -10.10 -2.31
#